data_02f64be45836a791f43cf587bd8dd5f4
#
_entry.id   02f64be45836a791f43cf587bd8dd5f4
#
_cell.length_a   1.000
_cell.length_b   1.000
_cell.length_c   1.000
_cell.angle_alpha   90.00
_cell.angle_beta   90.00
_cell.angle_gamma   90.00
#
_symmetry.space_group_name_H-M   'P 1'
#
loop_
_entity.id
_entity.type
_entity.pdbx_description
1 polymer ?
#
loop_
_entity_poly.entity_id
_entity_poly.type
_entity_poly.pdbx_seq_one_letter_code
_entity_poly.pdbx_strand_id
1 'polypeptide(L)'
;MKLSIVLPIYNTESYLIRCLDSVFQQDVSEDDYELIAINDGSTDSCLSILRDYEKKYKNLVVIDQKNAGDSEARNRGLECARGTYLTFLDSDDAIEHYSLGTIMKKAESENLDILYLRMTQYDENGNFIEELPAVGEDAIILPGFEHPRRTFPATLYRRSLTQGFIFDKEILLGTETVFNALSQSRALRCSYISIPYYKYTYRLNSISKQGRNERCYSGYIKGIKNIKAFKDEVYPNPTAIQKKYFDAVITIFMTRIVDLSILPEMNEKRFVEIQSVMKSLDLSYIIDSLSENYKFLNGSFFMFSSYQTYLEYKHKLYVIAHNIKKKFKK
;
A
#
# COMPACT_ATOMS: atom_id res chain seq x y z
N MET A 1 -13.29 6.42 -22.04
CA MET A 1 -12.40 5.65 -21.13
C MET A 1 -12.88 5.86 -19.70
N LYS A 2 -13.31 4.78 -19.06
CA LYS A 2 -13.86 4.82 -17.69
C LYS A 2 -12.80 4.46 -16.65
N LEU A 3 -11.93 3.49 -16.96
CA LEU A 3 -10.94 2.97 -16.01
C LEU A 3 -9.54 2.92 -16.64
N SER A 4 -8.53 3.35 -15.89
CA SER A 4 -7.12 3.06 -16.16
C SER A 4 -6.58 2.10 -15.10
N ILE A 5 -5.97 1.00 -15.52
CA ILE A 5 -5.25 0.05 -14.66
C ILE A 5 -3.76 0.31 -14.85
N VAL A 6 -3.06 0.69 -13.80
CA VAL A 6 -1.62 0.95 -13.81
C VAL A 6 -0.88 -0.29 -13.32
N LEU A 7 -0.01 -0.84 -14.15
CA LEU A 7 0.71 -2.10 -13.90
C LEU A 7 2.23 -1.87 -13.99
N PRO A 8 2.93 -1.62 -12.88
CA PRO A 8 4.40 -1.60 -12.85
C PRO A 8 4.94 -3.02 -12.96
N ILE A 9 5.99 -3.21 -13.76
CA ILE A 9 6.55 -4.53 -14.09
C ILE A 9 8.07 -4.48 -13.98
N TYR A 10 8.65 -5.37 -13.18
CA TYR A 10 10.10 -5.59 -13.12
C TYR A 10 10.42 -7.04 -12.74
N ASN A 11 10.98 -7.81 -13.70
CA ASN A 11 11.43 -9.19 -13.51
C ASN A 11 10.36 -10.10 -12.87
N THR A 12 9.19 -10.18 -13.50
CA THR A 12 8.03 -10.97 -13.05
C THR A 12 7.48 -11.90 -14.14
N GLU A 13 8.33 -12.34 -15.09
CA GLU A 13 7.91 -13.17 -16.23
C GLU A 13 7.07 -14.40 -15.83
N SER A 14 7.38 -15.02 -14.69
CA SER A 14 6.68 -16.21 -14.20
C SER A 14 5.22 -15.95 -13.80
N TYR A 15 4.84 -14.69 -13.55
CA TYR A 15 3.50 -14.30 -13.09
C TYR A 15 2.75 -13.48 -14.14
N LEU A 16 3.48 -12.81 -15.04
CA LEU A 16 2.96 -11.75 -15.90
C LEU A 16 1.84 -12.23 -16.82
N ILE A 17 1.93 -13.43 -17.40
CA ILE A 17 0.89 -13.99 -18.28
C ILE A 17 -0.42 -14.12 -17.51
N ARG A 18 -0.41 -14.71 -16.31
CA ARG A 18 -1.59 -14.84 -15.47
C ARG A 18 -2.19 -13.47 -15.09
N CYS A 19 -1.34 -12.52 -14.78
CA CYS A 19 -1.74 -11.14 -14.48
C CYS A 19 -2.47 -10.51 -15.67
N LEU A 20 -1.87 -10.55 -16.87
CA LEU A 20 -2.44 -10.00 -18.10
C LEU A 20 -3.75 -10.70 -18.51
N ASP A 21 -3.79 -12.03 -18.47
CA ASP A 21 -4.99 -12.79 -18.78
C ASP A 21 -6.15 -12.40 -17.86
N SER A 22 -5.90 -12.18 -16.58
CA SER A 22 -6.92 -11.75 -15.64
C SER A 22 -7.51 -10.37 -15.97
N VAL A 23 -6.72 -9.48 -16.57
CA VAL A 23 -7.18 -8.14 -17.00
C VAL A 23 -7.96 -8.20 -18.31
N PHE A 24 -7.56 -9.06 -19.24
CA PHE A 24 -8.20 -9.11 -20.56
C PHE A 24 -9.38 -10.08 -20.65
N GLN A 25 -9.56 -10.96 -19.66
CA GLN A 25 -10.72 -11.86 -19.56
C GLN A 25 -11.85 -11.25 -18.73
N GLN A 26 -12.27 -10.04 -19.10
CA GLN A 26 -13.31 -9.28 -18.42
C GLN A 26 -14.56 -9.13 -19.32
N ASP A 27 -15.72 -8.91 -18.72
CA ASP A 27 -17.03 -8.76 -19.38
C ASP A 27 -17.35 -7.31 -19.74
N VAL A 28 -16.33 -6.52 -20.07
CA VAL A 28 -16.46 -5.11 -20.42
C VAL A 28 -15.82 -4.80 -21.76
N SER A 29 -16.31 -3.74 -22.42
CA SER A 29 -15.75 -3.29 -23.69
C SER A 29 -14.30 -2.82 -23.51
N GLU A 30 -13.44 -3.18 -24.46
CA GLU A 30 -12.07 -2.66 -24.52
C GLU A 30 -12.01 -1.13 -24.64
N ASP A 31 -13.09 -0.47 -25.05
CA ASP A 31 -13.17 1.00 -25.13
C ASP A 31 -13.44 1.63 -23.73
N ASP A 32 -13.89 0.84 -22.77
CA ASP A 32 -14.24 1.31 -21.43
C ASP A 32 -13.02 1.34 -20.47
N TYR A 33 -12.00 0.51 -20.70
CA TYR A 33 -10.81 0.48 -19.85
C TYR A 33 -9.51 0.41 -20.65
N GLU A 34 -8.42 0.80 -20.02
CA GLU A 34 -7.05 0.64 -20.52
C GLU A 34 -6.16 -0.02 -19.47
N LEU A 35 -5.21 -0.82 -19.94
CA LEU A 35 -4.09 -1.32 -19.15
C LEU A 35 -2.84 -0.55 -19.54
N ILE A 36 -2.22 0.16 -18.61
CA ILE A 36 -0.96 0.87 -18.78
C ILE A 36 0.10 0.03 -18.10
N ALA A 37 0.85 -0.74 -18.89
CA ALA A 37 1.91 -1.65 -18.45
C ALA A 37 3.26 -0.96 -18.59
N ILE A 38 3.92 -0.71 -17.45
CA ILE A 38 5.22 -0.03 -17.40
C ILE A 38 6.30 -1.06 -17.13
N ASN A 39 7.03 -1.44 -18.18
CA ASN A 39 8.24 -2.27 -18.03
C ASN A 39 9.39 -1.40 -17.52
N ASP A 40 9.74 -1.56 -16.25
CA ASP A 40 10.77 -0.78 -15.59
C ASP A 40 12.17 -1.42 -15.78
N GLY A 41 12.54 -1.64 -17.06
CA GLY A 41 13.85 -2.18 -17.44
C GLY A 41 14.06 -3.62 -17.00
N SER A 42 13.03 -4.49 -17.15
CA SER A 42 13.17 -5.92 -16.89
C SER A 42 14.26 -6.55 -17.76
N THR A 43 14.99 -7.51 -17.19
CA THR A 43 16.06 -8.27 -17.84
C THR A 43 15.64 -9.69 -18.24
N ASP A 44 14.42 -10.07 -17.87
CA ASP A 44 13.76 -11.32 -18.20
C ASP A 44 12.85 -11.17 -19.44
N SER A 45 11.94 -12.12 -19.67
CA SER A 45 11.04 -12.13 -20.84
C SER A 45 9.85 -11.16 -20.74
N CYS A 46 9.72 -10.35 -19.68
CA CYS A 46 8.57 -9.46 -19.49
C CYS A 46 8.25 -8.60 -20.70
N LEU A 47 9.26 -7.92 -21.27
CA LEU A 47 9.03 -7.04 -22.40
C LEU A 47 8.52 -7.79 -23.64
N SER A 48 9.05 -8.98 -23.93
CA SER A 48 8.59 -9.78 -25.07
C SER A 48 7.14 -10.24 -24.88
N ILE A 49 6.77 -10.66 -23.68
CA ILE A 49 5.39 -11.02 -23.32
C ILE A 49 4.46 -9.82 -23.56
N LEU A 50 4.82 -8.64 -23.05
CA LEU A 50 4.03 -7.42 -23.24
C LEU A 50 3.83 -7.08 -24.72
N ARG A 51 4.87 -7.18 -25.55
CA ARG A 51 4.79 -6.91 -27.00
C ARG A 51 3.88 -7.89 -27.72
N ASP A 52 3.78 -9.13 -27.26
CA ASP A 52 2.87 -10.11 -27.84
C ASP A 52 1.42 -9.85 -27.44
N TYR A 53 1.17 -9.35 -26.24
CA TYR A 53 -0.17 -8.92 -25.81
C TYR A 53 -0.61 -7.62 -26.49
N GLU A 54 0.30 -6.66 -26.68
CA GLU A 54 0.04 -5.39 -27.37
C GLU A 54 -0.47 -5.59 -28.80
N LYS A 55 -0.05 -6.66 -29.48
CA LYS A 55 -0.56 -7.04 -30.82
C LYS A 55 -2.00 -7.55 -30.78
N LYS A 56 -2.47 -8.04 -29.63
CA LYS A 56 -3.81 -8.68 -29.49
C LYS A 56 -4.84 -7.71 -28.92
N TYR A 57 -4.43 -6.79 -28.04
CA TYR A 57 -5.33 -5.95 -27.25
C TYR A 57 -5.05 -4.48 -27.49
N LYS A 58 -6.00 -3.78 -28.16
CA LYS A 58 -5.85 -2.36 -28.53
C LYS A 58 -5.90 -1.41 -27.33
N ASN A 59 -6.41 -1.88 -26.18
CA ASN A 59 -6.50 -1.14 -24.92
C ASN A 59 -5.31 -1.41 -23.99
N LEU A 60 -4.25 -2.09 -24.46
CA LEU A 60 -2.96 -2.18 -23.80
C LEU A 60 -2.03 -1.07 -24.27
N VAL A 61 -1.46 -0.34 -23.33
CA VAL A 61 -0.41 0.65 -23.56
C VAL A 61 0.87 0.16 -22.89
N VAL A 62 1.89 -0.18 -23.66
CA VAL A 62 3.19 -0.65 -23.16
C VAL A 62 4.19 0.49 -23.15
N ILE A 63 4.70 0.82 -21.97
CA ILE A 63 5.78 1.79 -21.77
C ILE A 63 7.02 1.02 -21.34
N ASP A 64 8.08 1.14 -22.11
CA ASP A 64 9.39 0.55 -21.79
C ASP A 64 10.33 1.66 -21.34
N GLN A 65 10.87 1.55 -20.14
CA GLN A 65 11.78 2.55 -19.57
C GLN A 65 13.01 1.88 -18.94
N LYS A 66 14.07 2.67 -18.77
CA LYS A 66 15.21 2.25 -17.95
C LYS A 66 14.77 2.12 -16.50
N ASN A 67 15.24 1.08 -15.80
CA ASN A 67 14.89 0.86 -14.40
C ASN A 67 15.09 2.12 -13.54
N ALA A 68 14.01 2.59 -12.96
CA ALA A 68 13.95 3.77 -12.09
C ALA A 68 13.23 3.50 -10.76
N GLY A 69 12.72 2.27 -10.59
CA GLY A 69 12.04 1.80 -9.39
C GLY A 69 10.52 1.93 -9.48
N ASP A 70 9.85 1.16 -8.64
CA ASP A 70 8.40 0.99 -8.60
C ASP A 70 7.63 2.33 -8.47
N SER A 71 8.10 3.26 -7.64
CA SER A 71 7.50 4.60 -7.51
C SER A 71 7.49 5.35 -8.84
N GLU A 72 8.58 5.31 -9.59
CA GLU A 72 8.69 6.01 -10.87
C GLU A 72 7.86 5.34 -11.95
N ALA A 73 7.79 4.01 -11.95
CA ALA A 73 6.88 3.27 -12.84
C ALA A 73 5.43 3.64 -12.59
N ARG A 74 4.99 3.73 -11.32
CA ARG A 74 3.64 4.19 -10.98
C ARG A 74 3.40 5.64 -11.38
N ASN A 75 4.36 6.54 -11.18
CA ASN A 75 4.26 7.94 -11.63
C ASN A 75 4.02 8.01 -13.13
N ARG A 76 4.79 7.24 -13.90
CA ARG A 76 4.63 7.18 -15.35
C ARG A 76 3.24 6.67 -15.76
N GLY A 77 2.72 5.69 -15.04
CA GLY A 77 1.35 5.20 -15.22
C GLY A 77 0.29 6.28 -14.92
N LEU A 78 0.45 7.05 -13.85
CA LEU A 78 -0.45 8.15 -13.49
C LEU A 78 -0.46 9.25 -14.55
N GLU A 79 0.69 9.61 -15.12
CA GLU A 79 0.79 10.61 -16.20
C GLU A 79 0.03 10.20 -17.46
N CYS A 80 0.03 8.90 -17.78
CA CYS A 80 -0.58 8.36 -18.99
C CYS A 80 -2.06 8.02 -18.81
N ALA A 81 -2.57 7.91 -17.58
CA ALA A 81 -3.92 7.50 -17.28
C ALA A 81 -4.97 8.50 -17.80
N ARG A 82 -5.97 7.98 -18.55
CA ARG A 82 -7.05 8.76 -19.19
C ARG A 82 -8.42 8.45 -18.60
N GLY A 83 -8.55 7.34 -17.86
CA GLY A 83 -9.81 6.92 -17.26
C GLY A 83 -10.37 7.92 -16.26
N THR A 84 -11.70 7.92 -16.09
CA THR A 84 -12.37 8.65 -15.02
C THR A 84 -11.93 8.11 -13.66
N TYR A 85 -11.74 6.81 -13.58
CA TYR A 85 -11.19 6.10 -12.42
C TYR A 85 -9.85 5.48 -12.75
N LEU A 86 -9.07 5.22 -11.71
CA LEU A 86 -7.82 4.46 -11.80
C LEU A 86 -7.71 3.43 -10.67
N THR A 87 -6.97 2.37 -10.94
CA THR A 87 -6.56 1.36 -9.97
C THR A 87 -5.14 0.91 -10.27
N PHE A 88 -4.51 0.27 -9.30
CA PHE A 88 -3.18 -0.31 -9.47
C PHE A 88 -3.25 -1.83 -9.36
N LEU A 89 -2.42 -2.48 -10.14
CA LEU A 89 -2.26 -3.93 -10.12
C LEU A 89 -0.76 -4.24 -10.09
N ASP A 90 -0.33 -5.07 -9.15
CA ASP A 90 1.05 -5.54 -9.10
C ASP A 90 1.22 -6.73 -10.05
N SER A 91 2.36 -6.80 -10.75
CA SER A 91 2.57 -7.74 -11.87
C SER A 91 2.68 -9.22 -11.45
N ASP A 92 2.79 -9.49 -10.15
CA ASP A 92 2.77 -10.82 -9.56
C ASP A 92 1.37 -11.24 -9.05
N ASP A 93 0.39 -10.32 -9.12
CA ASP A 93 -0.97 -10.52 -8.68
C ASP A 93 -1.94 -10.71 -9.88
N ALA A 94 -3.23 -10.80 -9.60
CA ALA A 94 -4.28 -10.92 -10.60
C ALA A 94 -5.58 -10.26 -10.12
N ILE A 95 -6.55 -10.06 -11.01
CA ILE A 95 -7.90 -9.65 -10.65
C ILE A 95 -8.88 -10.78 -10.92
N GLU A 96 -10.05 -10.75 -10.27
CA GLU A 96 -11.11 -11.72 -10.52
C GLU A 96 -11.71 -11.51 -11.91
N HIS A 97 -12.06 -12.62 -12.57
CA HIS A 97 -12.75 -12.59 -13.85
C HIS A 97 -14.13 -11.94 -13.71
N TYR A 98 -14.57 -11.23 -14.73
CA TYR A 98 -15.90 -10.61 -14.81
C TYR A 98 -16.24 -9.66 -13.67
N SER A 99 -15.23 -9.03 -13.06
CA SER A 99 -15.42 -8.13 -11.92
C SER A 99 -15.47 -6.64 -12.32
N LEU A 100 -14.78 -6.26 -13.41
CA LEU A 100 -14.64 -4.85 -13.82
C LEU A 100 -15.99 -4.18 -14.12
N GLY A 101 -16.91 -4.87 -14.80
CA GLY A 101 -18.22 -4.30 -15.13
C GLY A 101 -19.01 -3.89 -13.91
N THR A 102 -19.04 -4.76 -12.89
CA THR A 102 -19.78 -4.51 -11.65
C THR A 102 -19.16 -3.37 -10.84
N ILE A 103 -17.83 -3.35 -10.68
CA ILE A 103 -17.17 -2.29 -9.88
C ILE A 103 -17.27 -0.92 -10.56
N MET A 104 -17.10 -0.85 -11.87
CA MET A 104 -17.27 0.40 -12.63
C MET A 104 -18.70 0.91 -12.55
N LYS A 105 -19.69 0.04 -12.74
CA LYS A 105 -21.11 0.39 -12.63
C LYS A 105 -21.44 0.98 -11.26
N LYS A 106 -20.97 0.35 -10.17
CA LYS A 106 -21.18 0.87 -8.82
C LYS A 106 -20.51 2.24 -8.64
N ALA A 107 -19.24 2.36 -9.02
CA ALA A 107 -18.51 3.61 -8.88
C ALA A 107 -19.18 4.78 -9.63
N GLU A 108 -19.67 4.52 -10.86
CA GLU A 108 -20.35 5.53 -11.68
C GLU A 108 -21.75 5.86 -11.14
N SER A 109 -22.58 4.84 -10.89
CA SER A 109 -23.97 5.05 -10.47
C SER A 109 -24.11 5.75 -9.12
N GLU A 110 -23.19 5.51 -8.20
CA GLU A 110 -23.15 6.15 -6.89
C GLU A 110 -22.23 7.40 -6.87
N ASN A 111 -21.65 7.76 -8.01
CA ASN A 111 -20.73 8.89 -8.16
C ASN A 111 -19.62 8.89 -7.08
N LEU A 112 -18.98 7.73 -6.90
CA LEU A 112 -17.99 7.56 -5.86
C LEU A 112 -16.67 8.24 -6.19
N ASP A 113 -15.99 8.69 -5.17
CA ASP A 113 -14.61 9.18 -5.24
C ASP A 113 -13.63 8.03 -5.03
N ILE A 114 -13.93 7.12 -4.09
CA ILE A 114 -13.17 5.91 -3.82
C ILE A 114 -14.13 4.73 -3.63
N LEU A 115 -13.83 3.62 -4.29
CA LEU A 115 -14.49 2.33 -4.06
C LEU A 115 -13.44 1.34 -3.57
N TYR A 116 -13.61 0.87 -2.32
CA TYR A 116 -12.79 -0.19 -1.75
C TYR A 116 -13.33 -1.55 -2.18
N LEU A 117 -12.43 -2.44 -2.54
CA LEU A 117 -12.70 -3.74 -3.12
C LEU A 117 -12.19 -4.85 -2.22
N ARG A 118 -12.73 -6.04 -2.38
CA ARG A 118 -12.30 -7.22 -1.62
C ARG A 118 -11.01 -7.80 -2.19
N MET A 119 -10.14 -8.22 -1.30
CA MET A 119 -8.89 -8.89 -1.63
C MET A 119 -8.84 -10.29 -1.03
N THR A 120 -8.37 -11.25 -1.81
CA THR A 120 -8.15 -12.65 -1.42
C THR A 120 -6.69 -13.01 -1.58
N GLN A 121 -6.16 -13.85 -0.71
CA GLN A 121 -4.76 -14.26 -0.74
C GLN A 121 -4.62 -15.70 -1.25
N TYR A 122 -3.67 -15.90 -2.15
CA TYR A 122 -3.33 -17.16 -2.77
C TYR A 122 -1.83 -17.45 -2.61
N ASP A 123 -1.44 -18.71 -2.61
CA ASP A 123 -0.02 -19.07 -2.72
C ASP A 123 0.48 -18.98 -4.18
N GLU A 124 1.77 -19.20 -4.39
CA GLU A 124 2.41 -19.16 -5.72
C GLU A 124 1.87 -20.22 -6.68
N ASN A 125 1.23 -21.28 -6.18
CA ASN A 125 0.60 -22.33 -6.98
C ASN A 125 -0.88 -22.04 -7.29
N GLY A 126 -1.42 -20.91 -6.79
CA GLY A 126 -2.81 -20.52 -7.00
C GLY A 126 -3.79 -21.17 -6.00
N ASN A 127 -3.32 -21.79 -4.92
CA ASN A 127 -4.19 -22.30 -3.88
C ASN A 127 -4.64 -21.15 -2.98
N PHE A 128 -5.94 -21.13 -2.64
CA PHE A 128 -6.51 -20.16 -1.71
C PHE A 128 -5.89 -20.31 -0.31
N ILE A 129 -5.49 -19.19 0.29
CA ILE A 129 -4.97 -19.13 1.66
C ILE A 129 -6.03 -18.56 2.60
N GLU A 130 -6.43 -17.32 2.36
CA GLU A 130 -7.40 -16.62 3.21
C GLU A 130 -8.07 -15.46 2.48
N GLU A 131 -9.19 -15.02 3.01
CA GLU A 131 -9.78 -13.74 2.67
C GLU A 131 -9.20 -12.66 3.58
N LEU A 132 -8.69 -11.60 2.97
CA LEU A 132 -8.24 -10.45 3.75
C LEU A 132 -9.47 -9.71 4.30
N PRO A 133 -9.42 -9.23 5.56
CA PRO A 133 -10.59 -8.66 6.22
C PRO A 133 -11.27 -7.61 5.36
N ALA A 134 -12.58 -7.75 5.21
CA ALA A 134 -13.44 -6.71 4.66
C ALA A 134 -13.31 -5.43 5.52
N VAL A 135 -13.33 -4.28 4.87
CA VAL A 135 -13.15 -3.00 5.57
C VAL A 135 -14.35 -2.10 5.27
N GLY A 136 -15.48 -2.47 5.77
CA GLY A 136 -16.70 -1.71 5.62
C GLY A 136 -17.89 -2.60 5.31
N GLU A 137 -19.06 -2.02 5.38
CA GLU A 137 -20.32 -2.63 4.96
C GLU A 137 -20.69 -2.16 3.56
N ASP A 138 -21.25 -3.03 2.76
CA ASP A 138 -21.78 -2.68 1.44
C ASP A 138 -22.84 -1.57 1.58
N ALA A 139 -22.83 -0.66 0.61
CA ALA A 139 -23.79 0.42 0.49
C ALA A 139 -23.69 1.60 1.47
N ILE A 140 -22.76 1.62 2.43
CA ILE A 140 -22.51 2.82 3.23
C ILE A 140 -21.57 3.75 2.46
N ILE A 141 -21.98 5.01 2.26
CA ILE A 141 -21.16 6.06 1.65
C ILE A 141 -20.73 7.05 2.72
N LEU A 142 -19.43 7.14 2.95
CA LEU A 142 -18.82 8.03 3.94
C LEU A 142 -17.69 8.86 3.34
N PRO A 143 -17.35 10.01 3.94
CA PRO A 143 -16.13 10.73 3.59
C PRO A 143 -14.87 9.91 3.86
N GLY A 144 -13.80 10.14 3.10
CA GLY A 144 -12.56 9.37 3.22
C GLY A 144 -11.88 9.48 4.58
N PHE A 145 -12.08 10.57 5.31
CA PHE A 145 -11.59 10.72 6.70
C PHE A 145 -12.18 9.69 7.67
N GLU A 146 -13.34 9.14 7.36
CA GLU A 146 -14.04 8.15 8.20
C GLU A 146 -13.67 6.71 7.81
N HIS A 147 -12.92 6.54 6.72
CA HIS A 147 -12.46 5.25 6.21
C HIS A 147 -10.92 5.15 6.18
N PRO A 148 -10.21 5.09 7.32
CA PRO A 148 -8.75 4.98 7.31
C PRO A 148 -8.32 3.61 6.79
N ARG A 149 -8.27 3.43 5.48
CA ARG A 149 -7.80 2.20 4.84
C ARG A 149 -6.32 2.22 4.53
N ARG A 150 -5.69 1.05 4.73
CA ARG A 150 -4.25 0.84 4.52
C ARG A 150 -3.92 0.10 3.23
N THR A 151 -4.90 -0.54 2.60
CA THR A 151 -4.66 -1.35 1.41
C THR A 151 -4.75 -0.51 0.15
N PHE A 152 -3.71 -0.57 -0.63
CA PHE A 152 -3.56 0.15 -1.88
C PHE A 152 -4.12 -0.62 -3.09
N PRO A 153 -3.84 -1.93 -3.27
CA PRO A 153 -4.13 -2.57 -4.55
C PRO A 153 -5.63 -2.76 -4.83
N ALA A 154 -6.41 -3.15 -3.84
CA ALA A 154 -7.85 -3.41 -4.03
C ALA A 154 -8.68 -2.13 -3.84
N THR A 155 -8.38 -1.09 -4.62
CA THR A 155 -9.07 0.20 -4.50
C THR A 155 -9.18 0.88 -5.85
N LEU A 156 -10.39 1.38 -6.15
CA LEU A 156 -10.67 2.21 -7.30
C LEU A 156 -10.71 3.68 -6.85
N TYR A 157 -9.95 4.54 -7.50
CA TYR A 157 -9.86 5.96 -7.18
C TYR A 157 -10.41 6.79 -8.33
N ARG A 158 -11.22 7.80 -8.04
CA ARG A 158 -11.52 8.83 -9.02
C ARG A 158 -10.22 9.57 -9.37
N ARG A 159 -9.83 9.57 -10.63
CA ARG A 159 -8.53 10.10 -11.09
C ARG A 159 -8.28 11.55 -10.68
N SER A 160 -9.31 12.39 -10.56
CA SER A 160 -9.14 13.77 -10.09
C SER A 160 -8.57 13.90 -8.67
N LEU A 161 -8.74 12.88 -7.81
CA LEU A 161 -8.16 12.89 -6.46
C LEU A 161 -6.63 12.75 -6.49
N THR A 162 -6.08 12.19 -7.57
CA THR A 162 -4.65 11.88 -7.68
C THR A 162 -3.86 12.95 -8.42
N GLN A 163 -4.52 14.01 -8.87
CA GLN A 163 -3.86 15.12 -9.58
C GLN A 163 -2.82 15.78 -8.69
N GLY A 164 -1.62 15.97 -9.25
CA GLY A 164 -0.47 16.55 -8.54
C GLY A 164 0.20 15.61 -7.53
N PHE A 165 -0.27 14.37 -7.40
CA PHE A 165 0.42 13.38 -6.58
C PHE A 165 1.62 12.78 -7.31
N ILE A 166 2.72 12.57 -6.58
CA ILE A 166 3.93 11.90 -7.06
C ILE A 166 4.33 10.85 -6.02
N PHE A 167 4.49 9.60 -6.45
CA PHE A 167 5.12 8.57 -5.63
C PHE A 167 6.58 8.92 -5.41
N ASP A 168 6.95 9.19 -4.17
CA ASP A 168 8.29 9.63 -3.80
C ASP A 168 9.25 8.42 -3.80
N LYS A 169 10.23 8.41 -4.71
CA LYS A 169 11.22 7.34 -4.85
C LYS A 169 12.15 7.18 -3.64
N GLU A 170 12.22 8.17 -2.77
CA GLU A 170 12.98 8.09 -1.51
C GLU A 170 12.24 7.27 -0.45
N ILE A 171 10.94 7.00 -0.64
CA ILE A 171 10.13 6.15 0.23
C ILE A 171 10.13 4.72 -0.34
N LEU A 172 11.01 3.87 0.17
CA LEU A 172 11.11 2.49 -0.30
C LEU A 172 9.88 1.64 0.08
N LEU A 173 9.35 1.85 1.28
CA LEU A 173 8.14 1.17 1.78
C LEU A 173 7.18 2.20 2.37
N GLY A 174 5.89 2.08 2.03
CA GLY A 174 4.85 2.95 2.58
C GLY A 174 4.48 4.13 1.68
N THR A 175 5.01 4.21 0.46
CA THR A 175 4.60 5.22 -0.53
C THR A 175 3.10 5.11 -0.84
N GLU A 176 2.56 3.88 -0.86
CA GLU A 176 1.13 3.60 -1.01
C GLU A 176 0.31 4.15 0.16
N THR A 177 0.88 4.14 1.37
CA THR A 177 0.21 4.72 2.55
C THR A 177 0.10 6.23 2.41
N VAL A 178 1.13 6.90 1.88
CA VAL A 178 1.09 8.34 1.57
C VAL A 178 0.03 8.62 0.50
N PHE A 179 0.06 7.88 -0.61
CA PHE A 179 -0.91 8.01 -1.69
C PHE A 179 -2.35 7.86 -1.19
N ASN A 180 -2.62 6.79 -0.40
CA ASN A 180 -3.92 6.57 0.19
C ASN A 180 -4.33 7.72 1.10
N ALA A 181 -3.44 8.19 1.98
CA ALA A 181 -3.73 9.26 2.91
C ALA A 181 -4.15 10.54 2.19
N LEU A 182 -3.44 10.91 1.13
CA LEU A 182 -3.73 12.13 0.37
C LEU A 182 -5.02 11.98 -0.45
N SER A 183 -5.22 10.84 -1.10
CA SER A 183 -6.42 10.58 -1.90
C SER A 183 -7.67 10.51 -1.03
N GLN A 184 -7.61 9.78 0.08
CA GLN A 184 -8.74 9.64 1.02
C GLN A 184 -9.10 10.96 1.68
N SER A 185 -8.11 11.80 2.02
CA SER A 185 -8.39 13.09 2.65
C SER A 185 -9.19 14.05 1.75
N ARG A 186 -9.10 13.89 0.44
CA ARG A 186 -9.83 14.67 -0.56
C ARG A 186 -11.18 14.07 -0.94
N ALA A 187 -11.41 12.81 -0.63
CA ALA A 187 -12.60 12.08 -1.04
C ALA A 187 -13.78 12.36 -0.13
N LEU A 188 -14.93 12.64 -0.73
CA LEU A 188 -16.19 12.91 -0.03
C LEU A 188 -17.14 11.71 -0.05
N ARG A 189 -16.99 10.82 -1.04
CA ARG A 189 -17.89 9.70 -1.30
C ARG A 189 -17.10 8.42 -1.46
N CYS A 190 -16.86 7.74 -0.34
CA CYS A 190 -16.18 6.45 -0.30
C CYS A 190 -17.17 5.35 0.06
N SER A 191 -17.06 4.21 -0.61
CA SER A 191 -17.89 3.05 -0.33
C SER A 191 -17.06 1.77 -0.43
N TYR A 192 -17.64 0.66 -0.01
CA TYR A 192 -17.07 -0.67 -0.11
C TYR A 192 -17.97 -1.58 -0.93
N ILE A 193 -17.41 -2.60 -1.56
CA ILE A 193 -18.14 -3.69 -2.18
C ILE A 193 -17.46 -5.02 -1.82
N SER A 194 -18.25 -5.97 -1.37
CA SER A 194 -17.79 -7.29 -0.90
C SER A 194 -17.47 -8.27 -2.03
N ILE A 195 -17.63 -7.87 -3.30
CA ILE A 195 -17.28 -8.70 -4.44
C ILE A 195 -15.77 -8.98 -4.45
N PRO A 196 -15.34 -10.24 -4.59
CA PRO A 196 -13.94 -10.57 -4.81
C PRO A 196 -13.41 -9.81 -6.04
N TYR A 197 -12.27 -9.16 -5.89
CA TYR A 197 -11.66 -8.42 -6.99
C TYR A 197 -10.17 -8.70 -7.12
N TYR A 198 -9.39 -8.53 -6.05
CA TYR A 198 -7.94 -8.59 -6.11
C TYR A 198 -7.43 -9.92 -5.56
N LYS A 199 -6.64 -10.64 -6.36
CA LYS A 199 -5.97 -11.90 -6.02
C LYS A 199 -4.52 -11.62 -5.65
N TYR A 200 -4.24 -11.45 -4.37
CA TYR A 200 -2.90 -11.23 -3.87
C TYR A 200 -2.11 -12.55 -3.83
N THR A 201 -0.96 -12.58 -4.48
CA THR A 201 -0.07 -13.74 -4.50
C THR A 201 0.95 -13.64 -3.37
N TYR A 202 0.82 -14.51 -2.39
CA TYR A 202 1.77 -14.57 -1.28
C TYR A 202 3.08 -15.19 -1.72
N ARG A 203 4.16 -14.42 -1.71
CA ARG A 203 5.53 -14.88 -2.03
C ARG A 203 6.44 -14.74 -0.81
N LEU A 204 7.29 -15.77 -0.59
CA LEU A 204 8.27 -15.73 0.50
C LEU A 204 9.35 -14.66 0.27
N ASN A 205 9.69 -14.40 -1.00
CA ASN A 205 10.76 -13.48 -1.41
C ASN A 205 10.25 -12.08 -1.79
N SER A 206 9.04 -11.67 -1.37
CA SER A 206 8.53 -10.35 -1.69
C SER A 206 9.36 -9.23 -1.04
N ILE A 207 9.46 -8.07 -1.68
CA ILE A 207 10.21 -6.90 -1.18
C ILE A 207 9.73 -6.49 0.22
N SER A 208 8.44 -6.59 0.48
CA SER A 208 7.85 -6.28 1.79
C SER A 208 8.34 -7.19 2.93
N LYS A 209 8.94 -8.34 2.61
CA LYS A 209 9.49 -9.31 3.55
C LYS A 209 11.02 -9.33 3.60
N GLN A 210 11.67 -8.74 2.59
CA GLN A 210 13.13 -8.57 2.61
C GLN A 210 13.50 -7.63 3.74
N GLY A 211 14.60 -7.96 4.43
CA GLY A 211 15.01 -7.34 5.69
C GLY A 211 14.90 -5.82 5.71
N ARG A 212 14.32 -5.34 6.78
CA ARG A 212 14.12 -3.92 7.07
C ARG A 212 15.47 -3.28 7.36
N ASN A 213 15.83 -2.25 6.59
CA ASN A 213 17.15 -1.62 6.61
C ASN A 213 17.05 -0.09 6.77
N GLU A 214 18.19 0.58 6.81
CA GLU A 214 18.31 2.04 6.91
C GLU A 214 17.48 2.79 5.87
N ARG A 215 17.40 2.29 4.65
CA ARG A 215 16.63 2.92 3.59
C ARG A 215 15.12 2.88 3.87
N CYS A 216 14.62 1.80 4.48
CA CYS A 216 13.22 1.72 4.92
C CYS A 216 12.93 2.75 6.02
N TYR A 217 13.84 2.86 6.99
CA TYR A 217 13.72 3.84 8.07
C TYR A 217 13.66 5.28 7.54
N SER A 218 14.61 5.66 6.70
CA SER A 218 14.64 7.00 6.07
C SER A 218 13.37 7.24 5.25
N GLY A 219 12.87 6.23 4.54
CA GLY A 219 11.63 6.29 3.79
C GLY A 219 10.40 6.57 4.67
N TYR A 220 10.29 5.91 5.83
CA TYR A 220 9.18 6.19 6.76
C TYR A 220 9.23 7.60 7.35
N ILE A 221 10.41 8.11 7.71
CA ILE A 221 10.59 9.50 8.13
C ILE A 221 10.15 10.46 7.01
N LYS A 222 10.55 10.19 5.78
CA LYS A 222 10.14 10.99 4.61
C LYS A 222 8.63 10.96 4.42
N GLY A 223 8.00 9.78 4.55
CA GLY A 223 6.54 9.63 4.46
C GLY A 223 5.80 10.48 5.49
N ILE A 224 6.27 10.52 6.74
CA ILE A 224 5.70 11.38 7.78
C ILE A 224 5.83 12.86 7.38
N LYS A 225 7.00 13.29 6.91
CA LYS A 225 7.25 14.67 6.47
C LYS A 225 6.31 15.06 5.34
N ASN A 226 6.14 14.18 4.34
CA ASN A 226 5.24 14.43 3.21
C ASN A 226 3.78 14.56 3.64
N ILE A 227 3.31 13.68 4.54
CA ILE A 227 1.93 13.74 5.08
C ILE A 227 1.72 15.01 5.89
N LYS A 228 2.69 15.37 6.75
CA LYS A 228 2.59 16.58 7.56
C LYS A 228 2.59 17.83 6.71
N ALA A 229 3.51 17.96 5.75
CA ALA A 229 3.57 19.08 4.84
C ALA A 229 2.24 19.26 4.07
N PHE A 230 1.70 18.15 3.52
CA PHE A 230 0.42 18.16 2.86
C PHE A 230 -0.73 18.60 3.79
N LYS A 231 -0.78 18.05 5.01
CA LYS A 231 -1.79 18.41 5.99
C LYS A 231 -1.73 19.91 6.32
N ASP A 232 -0.53 20.43 6.58
CA ASP A 232 -0.36 21.82 6.98
C ASP A 232 -0.67 22.80 5.82
N GLU A 233 -0.41 22.40 4.56
CA GLU A 233 -0.73 23.18 3.37
C GLU A 233 -2.24 23.17 3.05
N VAL A 234 -2.86 21.98 3.02
CA VAL A 234 -4.23 21.82 2.52
C VAL A 234 -5.26 21.99 3.64
N TYR A 235 -4.90 21.68 4.88
CA TYR A 235 -5.76 21.77 6.07
C TYR A 235 -5.07 22.56 7.19
N PRO A 236 -4.80 23.87 7.01
CA PRO A 236 -4.11 24.69 8.01
C PRO A 236 -4.87 24.79 9.34
N ASN A 237 -6.20 24.66 9.29
CA ASN A 237 -7.09 24.64 10.45
C ASN A 237 -7.94 23.34 10.44
N PRO A 238 -7.34 22.17 10.70
CA PRO A 238 -8.05 20.91 10.56
C PRO A 238 -9.16 20.76 11.62
N THR A 239 -10.30 20.21 11.20
CA THR A 239 -11.33 19.77 12.14
C THR A 239 -10.81 18.63 13.02
N ALA A 240 -11.52 18.32 14.11
CA ALA A 240 -11.13 17.23 15.01
C ALA A 240 -11.05 15.87 14.27
N ILE A 241 -11.95 15.60 13.32
CA ILE A 241 -11.95 14.37 12.53
C ILE A 241 -10.75 14.31 11.57
N GLN A 242 -10.42 15.42 10.91
CA GLN A 242 -9.27 15.53 10.03
C GLN A 242 -7.96 15.34 10.80
N LYS A 243 -7.85 15.99 11.98
CA LYS A 243 -6.69 15.80 12.85
C LYS A 243 -6.54 14.34 13.25
N LYS A 244 -7.61 13.72 13.76
CA LYS A 244 -7.61 12.29 14.15
C LYS A 244 -7.18 11.37 13.00
N TYR A 245 -7.63 11.66 11.78
CA TYR A 245 -7.26 10.90 10.59
C TYR A 245 -5.75 10.98 10.31
N PHE A 246 -5.18 12.18 10.21
CA PHE A 246 -3.76 12.36 9.95
C PHE A 246 -2.89 11.81 11.07
N ASP A 247 -3.31 11.96 12.33
CA ASP A 247 -2.62 11.36 13.47
C ASP A 247 -2.59 9.83 13.37
N ALA A 248 -3.70 9.21 12.96
CA ALA A 248 -3.75 7.76 12.73
C ALA A 248 -2.82 7.32 11.59
N VAL A 249 -2.74 8.06 10.49
CA VAL A 249 -1.82 7.76 9.38
C VAL A 249 -0.37 7.91 9.82
N ILE A 250 -0.02 8.98 10.51
CA ILE A 250 1.33 9.20 11.05
C ILE A 250 1.70 8.09 12.04
N THR A 251 0.75 7.67 12.88
CA THR A 251 0.92 6.55 13.82
C THR A 251 1.32 5.25 13.10
N ILE A 252 0.81 4.98 11.89
CA ILE A 252 1.22 3.81 11.10
C ILE A 252 2.72 3.85 10.81
N PHE A 253 3.23 4.98 10.35
CA PHE A 253 4.65 5.14 10.06
C PHE A 253 5.49 5.09 11.33
N MET A 254 5.03 5.74 12.41
CA MET A 254 5.72 5.68 13.71
C MET A 254 5.82 4.25 14.23
N THR A 255 4.74 3.47 14.16
CA THR A 255 4.77 2.05 14.52
C THR A 255 5.80 1.28 13.71
N ARG A 256 5.86 1.53 12.38
CA ARG A 256 6.86 0.89 11.51
C ARG A 256 8.30 1.29 11.85
N ILE A 257 8.52 2.56 12.18
CA ILE A 257 9.84 3.04 12.64
C ILE A 257 10.25 2.33 13.93
N VAL A 258 9.33 2.20 14.87
CA VAL A 258 9.60 1.53 16.15
C VAL A 258 9.82 0.03 15.95
N ASP A 259 9.02 -0.63 15.13
CA ASP A 259 9.20 -2.05 14.79
C ASP A 259 10.58 -2.30 14.13
N LEU A 260 11.07 -1.35 13.33
CA LEU A 260 12.44 -1.39 12.79
C LEU A 260 13.50 -1.18 13.87
N SER A 261 13.18 -0.38 14.87
CA SER A 261 14.08 -0.01 15.96
C SER A 261 14.29 -1.12 16.98
N ILE A 262 13.34 -2.04 17.09
CA ILE A 262 13.43 -3.24 17.97
C ILE A 262 14.42 -4.27 17.39
N LEU A 263 14.91 -4.06 16.17
CA LEU A 263 15.98 -4.89 15.60
C LEU A 263 17.33 -4.65 16.31
N PRO A 264 18.25 -5.62 16.27
CA PRO A 264 19.53 -5.58 17.00
C PRO A 264 20.44 -4.36 16.71
N GLU A 265 20.08 -3.56 15.72
CA GLU A 265 20.88 -2.42 15.25
C GLU A 265 20.49 -1.08 15.86
N MET A 266 19.48 -1.02 16.73
CA MET A 266 19.14 0.21 17.42
C MET A 266 20.24 0.58 18.43
N ASN A 267 20.95 1.66 18.15
CA ASN A 267 21.91 2.26 19.04
C ASN A 267 21.40 3.60 19.59
N GLU A 268 22.11 4.16 20.57
CA GLU A 268 21.77 5.43 21.20
C GLU A 268 21.65 6.57 20.17
N LYS A 269 22.54 6.60 19.19
CA LYS A 269 22.53 7.62 18.13
C LYS A 269 21.20 7.62 17.38
N ARG A 270 20.70 6.45 16.99
CA ARG A 270 19.43 6.31 16.28
C ARG A 270 18.23 6.66 17.17
N PHE A 271 18.27 6.27 18.43
CA PHE A 271 17.24 6.62 19.39
C PHE A 271 17.09 8.14 19.52
N VAL A 272 18.22 8.85 19.69
CA VAL A 272 18.24 10.32 19.77
C VAL A 272 17.77 10.95 18.45
N GLU A 273 18.13 10.38 17.31
CA GLU A 273 17.66 10.83 16.00
C GLU A 273 16.13 10.74 15.88
N ILE A 274 15.53 9.60 16.25
CA ILE A 274 14.06 9.44 16.27
C ILE A 274 13.41 10.49 17.15
N GLN A 275 13.90 10.68 18.37
CA GLN A 275 13.38 11.70 19.29
C GLN A 275 13.50 13.10 18.71
N SER A 276 14.63 13.41 18.05
CA SER A 276 14.85 14.69 17.39
C SER A 276 13.87 14.93 16.25
N VAL A 277 13.65 13.91 15.40
CA VAL A 277 12.65 13.98 14.31
C VAL A 277 11.26 14.18 14.86
N MET A 278 10.86 13.44 15.89
CA MET A 278 9.55 13.57 16.51
C MET A 278 9.33 14.97 17.09
N LYS A 279 10.34 15.50 17.80
CA LYS A 279 10.30 16.86 18.34
C LYS A 279 10.23 17.90 17.23
N SER A 280 11.03 17.77 16.17
CA SER A 280 11.04 18.69 15.04
C SER A 280 9.73 18.72 14.25
N LEU A 281 8.98 17.63 14.27
CA LEU A 281 7.69 17.48 13.61
C LEU A 281 6.51 17.70 14.57
N ASP A 282 6.75 18.04 15.83
CA ASP A 282 5.73 18.22 16.88
C ASP A 282 4.81 16.97 17.00
N LEU A 283 5.42 15.80 17.06
CA LEU A 283 4.72 14.50 17.13
C LEU A 283 4.74 13.87 18.51
N SER A 284 5.25 14.56 19.53
CA SER A 284 5.41 14.01 20.90
C SER A 284 4.07 13.52 21.47
N TYR A 285 2.96 14.19 21.12
CA TYR A 285 1.63 13.80 21.57
C TYR A 285 1.13 12.45 20.97
N ILE A 286 1.68 12.04 19.80
CA ILE A 286 1.31 10.76 19.17
C ILE A 286 1.85 9.61 20.02
N ILE A 287 2.98 9.75 20.67
CA ILE A 287 3.55 8.73 21.55
C ILE A 287 2.59 8.40 22.69
N ASP A 288 1.95 9.41 23.25
CA ASP A 288 0.99 9.21 24.33
C ASP A 288 -0.26 8.44 23.87
N SER A 289 -0.57 8.49 22.58
CA SER A 289 -1.66 7.73 21.95
C SER A 289 -1.26 6.31 21.51
N LEU A 290 0.05 6.02 21.45
CA LEU A 290 0.54 4.68 21.17
C LEU A 290 0.27 3.74 22.36
N SER A 291 0.24 2.43 22.06
CA SER A 291 0.11 1.43 23.12
C SER A 291 1.26 1.58 24.15
N GLU A 292 1.06 1.06 25.35
CA GLU A 292 2.06 1.06 26.45
C GLU A 292 3.46 0.60 25.98
N ASN A 293 3.49 -0.27 24.95
CA ASN A 293 4.72 -0.80 24.38
C ASN A 293 5.61 0.26 23.71
N TYR A 294 5.11 1.46 23.43
CA TYR A 294 5.84 2.53 22.73
C TYR A 294 6.12 3.77 23.58
N LYS A 295 5.57 3.83 24.80
CA LYS A 295 5.76 4.99 25.70
C LYS A 295 7.22 5.24 26.10
N PHE A 296 8.10 4.24 25.95
CA PHE A 296 9.53 4.39 26.19
C PHE A 296 10.19 5.46 25.28
N LEU A 297 9.59 5.79 24.14
CA LEU A 297 10.14 6.83 23.24
C LEU A 297 10.18 8.22 23.88
N ASN A 298 9.39 8.48 24.91
CA ASN A 298 9.44 9.69 25.72
C ASN A 298 10.51 9.61 26.84
N GLY A 299 11.12 8.43 27.04
CA GLY A 299 12.11 8.17 28.08
C GLY A 299 13.56 8.31 27.61
N SER A 300 14.48 7.79 28.41
CA SER A 300 15.90 7.70 28.08
C SER A 300 16.22 6.46 27.27
N PHE A 301 17.36 6.49 26.56
CA PHE A 301 17.88 5.31 25.86
C PHE A 301 18.09 4.11 26.80
N PHE A 302 18.43 4.35 28.05
CA PHE A 302 18.56 3.28 29.05
C PHE A 302 17.22 2.55 29.28
N MET A 303 16.12 3.28 29.41
CA MET A 303 14.78 2.67 29.53
C MET A 303 14.41 1.87 28.26
N PHE A 304 14.76 2.39 27.13
CA PHE A 304 14.56 1.71 25.85
C PHE A 304 15.37 0.40 25.77
N SER A 305 16.65 0.43 26.10
CA SER A 305 17.53 -0.75 26.09
C SER A 305 17.02 -1.84 27.05
N SER A 306 16.56 -1.44 28.24
CA SER A 306 15.95 -2.35 29.21
C SER A 306 14.67 -2.99 28.67
N TYR A 307 13.85 -2.24 27.95
CA TYR A 307 12.63 -2.74 27.31
C TYR A 307 12.92 -3.67 26.13
N GLN A 308 13.95 -3.40 25.32
CA GLN A 308 14.41 -4.33 24.28
C GLN A 308 14.80 -5.69 24.86
N THR A 309 15.60 -5.70 25.93
CA THR A 309 16.00 -6.93 26.64
C THR A 309 14.78 -7.71 27.14
N TYR A 310 13.76 -7.01 27.66
CA TYR A 310 12.49 -7.62 28.06
C TYR A 310 11.73 -8.23 26.89
N LEU A 311 11.63 -7.54 25.74
CA LEU A 311 10.96 -8.05 24.55
C LEU A 311 11.65 -9.28 23.95
N GLU A 312 12.98 -9.29 23.90
CA GLU A 312 13.76 -10.44 23.47
C GLU A 312 13.51 -11.66 24.36
N TYR A 313 13.47 -11.45 25.68
CA TYR A 313 13.16 -12.50 26.64
C TYR A 313 11.73 -13.03 26.47
N LYS A 314 10.76 -12.13 26.30
CA LYS A 314 9.35 -12.47 26.04
C LYS A 314 9.18 -13.25 24.72
N HIS A 315 9.90 -12.84 23.67
CA HIS A 315 9.90 -13.56 22.39
C HIS A 315 10.50 -14.97 22.52
N LYS A 316 11.63 -15.12 23.21
CA LYS A 316 12.25 -16.43 23.51
C LYS A 316 11.25 -17.34 24.26
N LEU A 317 10.57 -16.83 25.27
CA LEU A 317 9.55 -17.58 26.00
C LEU A 317 8.36 -17.99 25.11
N TYR A 318 7.91 -17.09 24.24
CA TYR A 318 6.84 -17.39 23.29
C TYR A 318 7.23 -18.52 22.31
N VAL A 319 8.45 -18.48 21.76
CA VAL A 319 8.98 -19.52 20.86
C VAL A 319 9.07 -20.87 21.59
N ILE A 320 9.56 -20.88 22.84
CA ILE A 320 9.61 -22.08 23.67
C ILE A 320 8.21 -22.65 23.91
N ALA A 321 7.26 -21.81 24.32
CA ALA A 321 5.87 -22.21 24.56
C ALA A 321 5.17 -22.74 23.30
N HIS A 322 5.44 -22.11 22.14
CA HIS A 322 4.91 -22.54 20.85
C HIS A 322 5.47 -23.90 20.44
N ASN A 323 6.77 -24.12 20.61
CA ASN A 323 7.44 -25.39 20.30
C ASN A 323 6.98 -26.53 21.24
N ILE A 324 6.71 -26.21 22.51
CA ILE A 324 6.13 -27.16 23.48
C ILE A 324 4.72 -27.57 23.02
N LYS A 325 3.83 -26.59 22.69
CA LYS A 325 2.48 -26.88 22.18
C LYS A 325 2.50 -27.73 20.91
N LYS A 326 3.50 -27.55 20.04
CA LYS A 326 3.66 -28.35 18.82
C LYS A 326 4.06 -29.77 19.08
N LYS A 327 4.85 -30.03 20.15
CA LYS A 327 5.25 -31.38 20.57
C LYS A 327 4.11 -32.16 21.22
N PHE A 328 3.15 -31.50 21.85
CA PHE A 328 1.98 -32.16 22.49
C PHE A 328 0.77 -32.28 21.54
N LYS A 329 0.86 -31.81 20.28
CA LYS A 329 -0.16 -32.02 19.24
C LYS A 329 0.20 -33.13 18.24
N LYS A 330 1.32 -33.81 18.46
CA LYS A 330 1.68 -35.07 17.80
C LYS A 330 1.48 -36.20 18.81
#